data_ee95d37b1a96a617dc80e6c1c996b030
#
_entry.id   ee95d37b1a96a617dc80e6c1c996b030
#
_cell.length_a   1.000
_cell.length_b   1.000
_cell.length_c   1.000
_cell.angle_alpha   90.00
_cell.angle_beta   90.00
_cell.angle_gamma   90.00
#
_symmetry.space_group_name_H-M   'P 1'
#
loop_
_entity.id
_entity.type
_entity.pdbx_description
1 polymer ?
#
loop_
_entity_poly.entity_id
_entity_poly.type
_entity_poly.pdbx_seq_one_letter_code
_entity_poly.pdbx_strand_id
1 'polypeptide(L)'
;MNRRKFIKTGAAGGAALGLTGINLASCAGLSRRQITILHTNDVHSHVDPFPPGHGAFPNMGGAARRAGLIAEIRRENPNTLLLDAGDIFQGTPYFNFYGGELEFRLMSRMDYQAATLGNHDFDNGIPGLLAQLPYASFEFVSANYDFTNTDLNGLVAPYTIRVVDGVRIGIFGLGIELDGLVMPDLYGETLYQDPYERALDMSRTLREEEACHLVICLSHLGFRYDDPSRPSDVLLAQKTEGIDLIIGGHTHTFLEEARVLSNRAGDPVLVNQV
;
A
#
# COMPACT_ATOMS: atom_id res chain seq x y z
N MET A 1 -14.86 4.19 -21.65
CA MET A 1 -14.50 2.82 -22.08
C MET A 1 -14.88 1.86 -20.95
N ASN A 2 -15.56 0.77 -21.21
CA ASN A 2 -16.33 0.04 -20.20
C ASN A 2 -15.44 -0.91 -19.39
N ARG A 3 -15.36 -0.72 -18.07
CA ARG A 3 -14.48 -1.43 -17.10
C ARG A 3 -14.65 -2.96 -17.03
N ARG A 4 -15.60 -3.54 -17.74
CA ARG A 4 -15.88 -4.99 -17.76
C ARG A 4 -15.04 -5.83 -18.74
N LYS A 5 -14.17 -5.22 -19.56
CA LYS A 5 -13.43 -5.95 -20.61
C LYS A 5 -12.04 -6.46 -20.22
N PHE A 6 -11.49 -6.04 -19.09
CA PHE A 6 -10.08 -6.35 -18.73
C PHE A 6 -9.83 -7.80 -18.24
N ILE A 7 -10.84 -8.52 -17.78
CA ILE A 7 -10.64 -9.83 -17.11
C ILE A 7 -10.78 -11.04 -18.05
N LYS A 8 -11.06 -10.88 -19.34
CA LYS A 8 -11.40 -12.01 -20.24
C LYS A 8 -10.37 -12.44 -21.28
N THR A 9 -9.17 -11.89 -21.32
CA THR A 9 -8.20 -12.18 -22.40
C THR A 9 -7.01 -13.01 -21.90
N GLY A 10 -7.26 -14.17 -21.33
CA GLY A 10 -6.19 -15.06 -20.88
C GLY A 10 -6.57 -16.54 -20.94
N ALA A 11 -7.25 -17.00 -21.97
CA ALA A 11 -7.47 -18.45 -22.14
C ALA A 11 -7.93 -18.77 -23.57
N ALA A 12 -6.99 -19.06 -24.47
CA ALA A 12 -7.22 -19.94 -25.60
C ALA A 12 -5.88 -20.21 -26.33
N GLY A 13 -5.46 -21.46 -26.36
CA GLY A 13 -4.33 -21.92 -27.18
C GLY A 13 -3.74 -23.23 -26.68
N GLY A 14 -4.40 -24.34 -26.93
CA GLY A 14 -3.84 -25.68 -26.71
C GLY A 14 -4.37 -26.65 -27.72
N ALA A 15 -3.52 -27.01 -28.69
CA ALA A 15 -3.80 -28.02 -29.68
C ALA A 15 -3.74 -29.43 -29.09
N ALA A 16 -4.70 -30.27 -29.47
CA ALA A 16 -4.78 -31.67 -29.12
C ALA A 16 -3.77 -32.51 -29.91
N LEU A 17 -3.05 -33.38 -29.22
CA LEU A 17 -2.48 -34.61 -29.79
C LEU A 17 -2.71 -35.74 -28.79
N GLY A 18 -3.43 -36.75 -29.23
CA GLY A 18 -3.74 -37.93 -28.45
C GLY A 18 -2.56 -38.87 -28.30
N LEU A 19 -2.58 -39.66 -27.22
CA LEU A 19 -2.33 -41.10 -27.19
C LEU A 19 -2.30 -41.65 -25.74
N THR A 20 -3.14 -42.65 -25.56
CA THR A 20 -3.00 -43.87 -24.70
C THR A 20 -2.59 -43.73 -23.23
N GLY A 21 -3.59 -44.01 -22.37
CA GLY A 21 -3.44 -44.89 -21.22
C GLY A 21 -2.39 -44.58 -20.17
N ILE A 22 -2.54 -43.45 -19.45
CA ILE A 22 -1.97 -43.30 -18.13
C ILE A 22 -3.10 -42.88 -17.21
N ASN A 23 -3.35 -43.64 -16.14
CA ASN A 23 -4.24 -43.29 -15.06
C ASN A 23 -3.84 -41.91 -14.53
N LEU A 24 -4.51 -40.86 -14.97
CA LEU A 24 -4.46 -39.56 -14.34
C LEU A 24 -5.28 -39.61 -13.05
N ALA A 25 -4.66 -40.24 -12.02
CA ALA A 25 -5.12 -40.04 -10.69
C ALA A 25 -4.99 -38.53 -10.38
N SER A 26 -6.16 -37.93 -10.24
CA SER A 26 -6.39 -36.70 -9.45
C SER A 26 -5.43 -35.55 -9.72
N CYS A 27 -5.64 -34.81 -10.79
CA CYS A 27 -5.47 -33.36 -10.69
C CYS A 27 -6.58 -32.86 -9.73
N ALA A 28 -6.32 -32.87 -8.43
CA ALA A 28 -7.08 -32.09 -7.50
C ALA A 28 -7.04 -30.67 -8.06
N GLY A 29 -8.18 -30.17 -8.54
CA GLY A 29 -8.27 -28.86 -9.17
C GLY A 29 -7.64 -27.84 -8.23
N LEU A 30 -6.60 -27.17 -8.71
CA LEU A 30 -6.05 -26.01 -8.05
C LEU A 30 -7.21 -25.03 -7.91
N SER A 31 -7.83 -24.99 -6.74
CA SER A 31 -8.91 -24.06 -6.45
C SER A 31 -8.32 -22.65 -6.59
N ARG A 32 -8.72 -21.97 -7.65
CA ARG A 32 -8.26 -20.60 -7.94
C ARG A 32 -8.79 -19.71 -6.83
N ARG A 33 -7.90 -19.17 -6.00
CA ARG A 33 -8.26 -18.20 -4.97
C ARG A 33 -8.23 -16.81 -5.58
N GLN A 34 -9.19 -16.00 -5.20
CA GLN A 34 -9.27 -14.60 -5.62
C GLN A 34 -9.20 -13.72 -4.39
N ILE A 35 -8.25 -12.80 -4.39
CA ILE A 35 -8.10 -11.77 -3.37
C ILE A 35 -8.18 -10.41 -4.07
N THR A 36 -9.00 -9.53 -3.54
CA THR A 36 -9.13 -8.16 -4.00
C THR A 36 -8.32 -7.25 -3.07
N ILE A 37 -7.41 -6.48 -3.64
CA ILE A 37 -6.64 -5.49 -2.91
C ILE A 37 -7.15 -4.12 -3.32
N LEU A 38 -7.67 -3.37 -2.36
CA LEU A 38 -8.03 -1.97 -2.48
C LEU A 38 -6.96 -1.14 -1.77
N HIS A 39 -6.65 0.02 -2.32
CA HIS A 39 -5.71 0.91 -1.66
C HIS A 39 -6.06 2.37 -1.88
N THR A 40 -5.54 3.19 -0.99
CA THR A 40 -5.47 4.63 -1.09
C THR A 40 -4.04 5.10 -0.79
N ASN A 41 -3.73 6.31 -1.18
CA ASN A 41 -2.52 7.04 -0.85
C ASN A 41 -2.81 8.53 -0.92
N ASP A 42 -2.01 9.35 -0.23
CA ASP A 42 -2.06 10.81 -0.33
C ASP A 42 -3.49 11.38 -0.18
N VAL A 43 -4.23 10.88 0.81
CA VAL A 43 -5.62 11.29 1.04
C VAL A 43 -5.70 12.72 1.58
N HIS A 44 -4.67 13.17 2.30
CA HIS A 44 -4.49 14.55 2.73
C HIS A 44 -5.75 15.18 3.36
N SER A 45 -6.35 14.46 4.32
CA SER A 45 -7.54 14.91 5.05
C SER A 45 -8.73 15.31 4.16
N HIS A 46 -8.79 14.84 2.90
CA HIS A 46 -9.91 15.11 2.00
C HIS A 46 -11.15 14.29 2.41
N VAL A 47 -11.86 14.80 3.43
CA VAL A 47 -13.09 14.21 3.96
C VAL A 47 -14.27 14.50 3.06
N ASP A 48 -14.39 15.76 2.59
CA ASP A 48 -15.43 16.17 1.67
C ASP A 48 -15.09 15.88 0.21
N PRO A 49 -16.08 15.73 -0.66
CA PRO A 49 -15.85 15.72 -2.12
C PRO A 49 -15.21 17.03 -2.59
N PHE A 50 -14.46 16.99 -3.65
CA PHE A 50 -14.00 18.20 -4.34
C PHE A 50 -15.20 19.10 -4.70
N PRO A 51 -15.07 20.43 -4.59
CA PRO A 51 -16.17 21.35 -4.84
C PRO A 51 -16.63 21.28 -6.31
N PRO A 52 -17.88 21.70 -6.60
CA PRO A 52 -18.43 21.68 -7.97
C PRO A 52 -17.60 22.44 -9.00
N GLY A 53 -16.85 23.47 -8.57
CA GLY A 53 -15.97 24.26 -9.43
C GLY A 53 -14.54 23.70 -9.58
N HIS A 54 -14.22 22.54 -9.05
CA HIS A 54 -12.89 21.94 -9.18
C HIS A 54 -12.61 21.55 -10.64
N GLY A 55 -11.45 22.02 -11.19
CA GLY A 55 -11.18 21.91 -12.63
C GLY A 55 -11.09 20.48 -13.16
N ALA A 56 -10.43 19.59 -12.43
CA ALA A 56 -10.19 18.21 -12.89
C ALA A 56 -11.25 17.21 -12.36
N PHE A 57 -11.69 17.37 -11.12
CA PHE A 57 -12.50 16.35 -10.41
C PHE A 57 -13.71 16.96 -9.68
N PRO A 58 -14.61 17.70 -10.36
CA PRO A 58 -15.74 18.34 -9.71
C PRO A 58 -16.67 17.32 -9.06
N ASN A 59 -17.05 17.54 -7.80
CA ASN A 59 -17.91 16.67 -7.00
C ASN A 59 -17.38 15.23 -6.84
N MET A 60 -16.12 14.93 -7.12
CA MET A 60 -15.54 13.59 -6.96
C MET A 60 -14.86 13.44 -5.59
N GLY A 61 -14.53 12.21 -5.20
CA GLY A 61 -13.85 11.90 -3.95
C GLY A 61 -14.75 12.02 -2.72
N GLY A 62 -14.10 12.23 -1.58
CA GLY A 62 -14.73 12.32 -0.26
C GLY A 62 -14.88 10.97 0.44
N ALA A 63 -14.77 11.01 1.78
CA ALA A 63 -14.77 9.82 2.64
C ALA A 63 -16.06 9.01 2.53
N ALA A 64 -17.23 9.67 2.45
CA ALA A 64 -18.53 9.00 2.38
C ALA A 64 -18.69 8.17 1.08
N ARG A 65 -18.24 8.71 -0.07
CA ARG A 65 -18.29 7.96 -1.34
C ARG A 65 -17.28 6.84 -1.36
N ARG A 66 -16.07 7.06 -0.83
CA ARG A 66 -15.04 6.04 -0.68
C ARG A 66 -15.57 4.88 0.17
N ALA A 67 -16.20 5.17 1.33
CA ALA A 67 -16.81 4.16 2.17
C ALA A 67 -17.90 3.36 1.44
N GLY A 68 -18.78 4.04 0.69
CA GLY A 68 -19.82 3.40 -0.12
C GLY A 68 -19.25 2.46 -1.18
N LEU A 69 -18.21 2.90 -1.92
CA LEU A 69 -17.56 2.09 -2.93
C LEU A 69 -16.83 0.86 -2.32
N ILE A 70 -16.13 1.04 -1.21
CA ILE A 70 -15.48 -0.05 -0.48
C ILE A 70 -16.50 -1.10 -0.04
N ALA A 71 -17.61 -0.66 0.54
CA ALA A 71 -18.69 -1.56 0.98
C ALA A 71 -19.32 -2.33 -0.20
N GLU A 72 -19.51 -1.69 -1.35
CA GLU A 72 -19.99 -2.35 -2.57
C GLU A 72 -19.03 -3.42 -3.07
N ILE A 73 -17.73 -3.08 -3.17
CA ILE A 73 -16.69 -4.02 -3.63
C ILE A 73 -16.58 -5.21 -2.68
N ARG A 74 -16.58 -5.00 -1.37
CA ARG A 74 -16.52 -6.07 -0.37
C ARG A 74 -17.73 -7.01 -0.42
N ARG A 75 -18.90 -6.50 -0.72
CA ARG A 75 -20.09 -7.34 -0.88
C ARG A 75 -19.94 -8.31 -2.05
N GLU A 76 -19.29 -7.89 -3.13
CA GLU A 76 -19.03 -8.73 -4.31
C GLU A 76 -17.77 -9.58 -4.16
N ASN A 77 -16.81 -9.13 -3.34
CA ASN A 77 -15.50 -9.74 -3.16
C ASN A 77 -15.19 -9.85 -1.65
N PRO A 78 -15.65 -10.90 -0.97
CA PRO A 78 -15.49 -11.04 0.48
C PRO A 78 -14.03 -11.11 0.94
N ASN A 79 -13.13 -11.57 0.07
CA ASN A 79 -11.70 -11.66 0.33
C ASN A 79 -11.01 -10.36 -0.09
N THR A 80 -11.32 -9.25 0.59
CA THR A 80 -10.77 -7.93 0.26
C THR A 80 -9.86 -7.42 1.36
N LEU A 81 -8.65 -6.97 0.98
CA LEU A 81 -7.75 -6.13 1.79
C LEU A 81 -7.90 -4.66 1.38
N LEU A 82 -7.86 -3.77 2.35
CA LEU A 82 -7.83 -2.33 2.15
C LEU A 82 -6.61 -1.75 2.86
N LEU A 83 -5.72 -1.11 2.09
CA LEU A 83 -4.41 -0.65 2.52
C LEU A 83 -4.22 0.83 2.19
N ASP A 84 -3.26 1.48 2.86
CA ASP A 84 -2.93 2.87 2.60
C ASP A 84 -1.41 3.08 2.51
N ALA A 85 -0.96 3.89 1.56
CA ALA A 85 0.45 4.15 1.33
C ALA A 85 0.93 5.51 1.87
N GLY A 86 0.29 6.03 2.93
CA GLY A 86 0.73 7.20 3.67
C GLY A 86 0.23 8.54 3.13
N ASP A 87 0.64 9.61 3.80
CA ASP A 87 0.13 10.98 3.67
C ASP A 87 -1.39 11.04 3.88
N ILE A 88 -1.81 10.51 5.03
CA ILE A 88 -3.19 10.54 5.49
C ILE A 88 -3.55 11.96 5.94
N PHE A 89 -2.61 12.63 6.61
CA PHE A 89 -2.77 13.92 7.24
C PHE A 89 -2.50 15.09 6.29
N GLN A 90 -2.88 16.29 6.75
CA GLN A 90 -2.61 17.57 6.13
C GLN A 90 -3.35 17.76 4.76
N GLY A 91 -3.63 19.00 4.39
CA GLY A 91 -4.21 19.37 3.07
C GLY A 91 -5.59 20.02 3.15
N THR A 92 -6.37 19.77 4.21
CA THR A 92 -7.67 20.45 4.40
C THR A 92 -7.82 20.97 5.84
N PRO A 93 -8.77 21.89 6.11
CA PRO A 93 -9.03 22.40 7.47
C PRO A 93 -9.38 21.32 8.49
N TYR A 94 -9.81 20.15 8.09
CA TYR A 94 -10.12 19.04 9.00
C TYR A 94 -8.89 18.66 9.83
N PHE A 95 -7.73 18.54 9.21
CA PHE A 95 -6.49 18.27 9.94
C PHE A 95 -6.17 19.36 10.98
N ASN A 96 -6.35 20.64 10.62
CA ASN A 96 -6.08 21.75 11.55
C ASN A 96 -7.00 21.75 12.77
N PHE A 97 -8.23 21.25 12.63
CA PHE A 97 -9.22 21.20 13.73
C PHE A 97 -9.14 19.91 14.54
N TYR A 98 -8.86 18.78 13.91
CA TYR A 98 -8.94 17.47 14.56
C TYR A 98 -7.59 16.77 14.70
N GLY A 99 -6.52 17.31 14.12
CA GLY A 99 -5.15 16.81 14.28
C GLY A 99 -4.92 15.38 13.78
N GLY A 100 -5.82 14.84 12.93
CA GLY A 100 -5.75 13.47 12.40
C GLY A 100 -6.74 12.49 13.05
N GLU A 101 -7.42 12.85 14.16
CA GLU A 101 -8.42 11.98 14.81
C GLU A 101 -9.54 11.57 13.84
N LEU A 102 -10.08 12.53 13.08
CA LEU A 102 -11.16 12.28 12.16
C LEU A 102 -10.75 11.30 11.07
N GLU A 103 -9.57 11.47 10.51
CA GLU A 103 -9.01 10.63 9.45
C GLU A 103 -8.87 9.18 9.93
N PHE A 104 -8.24 8.96 11.08
CA PHE A 104 -8.06 7.61 11.64
C PHE A 104 -9.38 6.94 12.02
N ARG A 105 -10.33 7.70 12.56
CA ARG A 105 -11.68 7.19 12.83
C ARG A 105 -12.42 6.78 11.56
N LEU A 106 -12.30 7.56 10.47
CA LEU A 106 -12.92 7.24 9.19
C LEU A 106 -12.27 6.02 8.55
N MET A 107 -10.94 5.92 8.56
CA MET A 107 -10.21 4.74 8.08
C MET A 107 -10.57 3.49 8.88
N SER A 108 -10.64 3.60 10.21
CA SER A 108 -11.07 2.52 11.10
C SER A 108 -12.50 2.05 10.79
N ARG A 109 -13.42 2.97 10.54
CA ARG A 109 -14.79 2.62 10.14
C ARG A 109 -14.90 1.99 8.75
N MET A 110 -13.98 2.30 7.87
CA MET A 110 -13.86 1.68 6.54
C MET A 110 -13.09 0.36 6.61
N ASP A 111 -12.63 -0.06 7.80
CA ASP A 111 -11.92 -1.31 8.04
C ASP A 111 -10.64 -1.41 7.19
N TYR A 112 -9.76 -0.39 7.26
CA TYR A 112 -8.39 -0.52 6.76
C TYR A 112 -7.65 -1.56 7.60
N GLN A 113 -6.74 -2.33 6.97
CA GLN A 113 -5.97 -3.35 7.66
C GLN A 113 -4.54 -2.90 7.99
N ALA A 114 -3.92 -2.13 7.11
CA ALA A 114 -2.59 -1.57 7.34
C ALA A 114 -2.39 -0.26 6.57
N ALA A 115 -1.51 0.59 7.10
CA ALA A 115 -1.03 1.81 6.47
C ALA A 115 0.48 1.96 6.67
N THR A 116 1.16 2.66 5.76
CA THR A 116 2.51 3.17 6.03
C THR A 116 2.45 4.65 6.42
N LEU A 117 3.59 5.23 6.78
CA LEU A 117 3.72 6.64 7.11
C LEU A 117 4.30 7.41 5.92
N GLY A 118 3.65 8.51 5.54
CA GLY A 118 4.22 9.51 4.66
C GLY A 118 4.86 10.67 5.42
N ASN A 119 5.41 11.63 4.70
CA ASN A 119 6.07 12.78 5.33
C ASN A 119 5.06 13.70 6.03
N HIS A 120 3.86 13.89 5.49
CA HIS A 120 2.84 14.74 6.12
C HIS A 120 2.18 14.11 7.34
N ASP A 121 2.34 12.81 7.58
CA ASP A 121 1.89 12.17 8.81
C ASP A 121 2.70 12.64 10.03
N PHE A 122 3.85 13.32 9.81
CA PHE A 122 4.65 13.96 10.85
C PHE A 122 4.36 15.47 11.04
N ASP A 123 3.41 16.08 10.34
CA ASP A 123 3.20 17.53 10.37
C ASP A 123 2.79 18.08 11.75
N ASN A 124 2.17 17.27 12.61
CA ASN A 124 1.93 17.58 14.02
C ASN A 124 3.00 17.01 14.97
N GLY A 125 4.12 16.55 14.43
CA GLY A 125 5.18 15.89 15.17
C GLY A 125 4.80 14.50 15.69
N ILE A 126 5.80 13.80 16.21
CA ILE A 126 5.59 12.49 16.86
C ILE A 126 4.52 12.56 17.97
N PRO A 127 4.50 13.57 18.86
CA PRO A 127 3.44 13.65 19.86
C PRO A 127 2.04 13.78 19.27
N GLY A 128 1.90 14.51 18.15
CA GLY A 128 0.62 14.65 17.44
C GLY A 128 0.17 13.34 16.84
N LEU A 129 1.06 12.60 16.18
CA LEU A 129 0.76 11.27 15.63
C LEU A 129 0.39 10.28 16.75
N LEU A 130 1.16 10.22 17.83
CA LEU A 130 0.89 9.38 19.00
C LEU A 130 -0.50 9.60 19.60
N ALA A 131 -0.92 10.88 19.70
CA ALA A 131 -2.24 11.22 20.23
C ALA A 131 -3.38 10.62 19.38
N GLN A 132 -3.13 10.32 18.10
CA GLN A 132 -4.15 9.81 17.20
C GLN A 132 -4.14 8.27 17.10
N LEU A 133 -3.03 7.60 17.36
CA LEU A 133 -2.94 6.12 17.27
C LEU A 133 -4.08 5.37 17.99
N PRO A 134 -4.59 5.81 19.16
CA PRO A 134 -5.73 5.14 19.81
C PRO A 134 -7.03 5.10 18.98
N TYR A 135 -7.15 5.94 17.95
CA TYR A 135 -8.31 5.96 17.04
C TYR A 135 -8.13 5.09 15.79
N ALA A 136 -6.91 4.56 15.55
CA ALA A 136 -6.62 3.64 14.48
C ALA A 136 -6.88 2.19 14.92
N SER A 137 -7.79 1.48 14.22
CA SER A 137 -7.98 0.04 14.39
C SER A 137 -7.15 -0.78 13.40
N PHE A 138 -6.34 -0.13 12.59
CA PHE A 138 -5.41 -0.71 11.64
C PHE A 138 -3.97 -0.53 12.12
N GLU A 139 -3.05 -1.31 11.56
CA GLU A 139 -1.64 -1.26 11.95
C GLU A 139 -0.85 -0.32 11.06
N PHE A 140 0.05 0.47 11.67
CA PHE A 140 1.08 1.19 10.94
C PHE A 140 2.32 0.31 10.76
N VAL A 141 2.88 0.31 9.54
CA VAL A 141 4.10 -0.42 9.19
C VAL A 141 5.12 0.52 8.56
N SER A 142 6.39 0.45 9.02
CA SER A 142 7.53 1.13 8.41
C SER A 142 8.81 0.36 8.72
N ALA A 143 9.49 -0.07 7.68
CA ALA A 143 10.71 -0.86 7.83
C ALA A 143 11.99 -0.04 7.74
N ASN A 144 11.93 1.18 7.17
CA ASN A 144 13.11 2.02 6.96
C ASN A 144 13.17 3.28 7.83
N TYR A 145 12.19 3.47 8.72
CA TYR A 145 12.31 4.42 9.83
C TYR A 145 12.67 3.67 11.11
N ASP A 146 13.83 3.97 11.67
CA ASP A 146 14.21 3.47 12.98
C ASP A 146 13.71 4.44 14.05
N PHE A 147 12.72 4.00 14.81
CA PHE A 147 12.08 4.76 15.88
C PHE A 147 12.64 4.45 17.28
N THR A 148 13.77 3.73 17.38
CA THR A 148 14.30 3.23 18.66
C THR A 148 14.46 4.32 19.71
N ASN A 149 14.82 5.54 19.29
CA ASN A 149 15.03 6.69 20.19
C ASN A 149 13.85 7.66 20.21
N THR A 150 12.67 7.22 19.79
CA THR A 150 11.44 8.04 19.78
C THR A 150 10.31 7.36 20.54
N ASP A 151 9.28 8.13 20.86
CA ASP A 151 8.07 7.59 21.50
C ASP A 151 7.23 6.67 20.58
N LEU A 152 7.58 6.57 19.29
CA LEU A 152 6.98 5.59 18.36
C LEU A 152 7.60 4.20 18.45
N ASN A 153 8.66 4.02 19.25
CA ASN A 153 9.32 2.74 19.42
C ASN A 153 8.34 1.65 19.88
N GLY A 154 8.26 0.58 19.10
CA GLY A 154 7.35 -0.55 19.35
C GLY A 154 5.88 -0.32 19.00
N LEU A 155 5.51 0.88 18.52
CA LEU A 155 4.14 1.20 18.08
C LEU A 155 3.97 1.08 16.56
N VAL A 156 5.05 1.26 15.80
CA VAL A 156 5.10 1.05 14.36
C VAL A 156 5.98 -0.15 14.09
N ALA A 157 5.39 -1.21 13.57
CA ALA A 157 6.12 -2.44 13.25
C ALA A 157 6.78 -2.36 11.86
N PRO A 158 7.86 -3.10 11.58
CA PRO A 158 8.44 -3.11 10.24
C PRO A 158 7.52 -3.76 9.20
N TYR A 159 6.70 -4.74 9.61
CA TYR A 159 5.74 -5.43 8.76
C TYR A 159 4.57 -5.99 9.57
N THR A 160 3.52 -6.40 8.88
CA THR A 160 2.40 -7.18 9.42
C THR A 160 2.04 -8.32 8.48
N ILE A 161 1.30 -9.31 8.98
CA ILE A 161 0.84 -10.46 8.21
C ILE A 161 -0.67 -10.56 8.28
N ARG A 162 -1.29 -10.75 7.12
CA ARG A 162 -2.73 -11.03 7.02
C ARG A 162 -2.94 -12.40 6.36
N VAL A 163 -3.97 -13.11 6.79
CA VAL A 163 -4.38 -14.37 6.17
C VAL A 163 -5.77 -14.16 5.57
N VAL A 164 -5.85 -14.23 4.25
CA VAL A 164 -7.09 -14.05 3.50
C VAL A 164 -7.31 -15.29 2.64
N ASP A 165 -8.43 -15.98 2.84
CA ASP A 165 -8.75 -17.25 2.16
C ASP A 165 -7.60 -18.27 2.20
N GLY A 166 -6.90 -18.34 3.35
CA GLY A 166 -5.75 -19.24 3.56
C GLY A 166 -4.47 -18.82 2.83
N VAL A 167 -4.42 -17.64 2.20
CA VAL A 167 -3.22 -17.04 1.64
C VAL A 167 -2.57 -16.14 2.69
N ARG A 168 -1.32 -16.43 3.06
CA ARG A 168 -0.51 -15.56 3.94
C ARG A 168 0.06 -14.42 3.11
N ILE A 169 -0.24 -13.20 3.51
CA ILE A 169 0.16 -11.96 2.84
C ILE A 169 1.00 -11.17 3.81
N GLY A 170 2.28 -10.99 3.48
CA GLY A 170 3.18 -10.11 4.20
C GLY A 170 3.06 -8.69 3.66
N ILE A 171 2.98 -7.72 4.56
CA ILE A 171 2.82 -6.30 4.21
C ILE A 171 3.86 -5.53 5.02
N PHE A 172 4.75 -4.81 4.35
CA PHE A 172 5.73 -3.94 4.99
C PHE A 172 5.65 -2.53 4.43
N GLY A 173 6.15 -1.53 5.18
CA GLY A 173 6.10 -0.13 4.81
C GLY A 173 7.49 0.44 4.52
N LEU A 174 7.53 1.43 3.62
CA LEU A 174 8.72 2.27 3.36
C LEU A 174 8.30 3.73 3.29
N GLY A 175 8.97 4.58 4.07
CA GLY A 175 8.80 6.04 4.01
C GLY A 175 9.91 6.72 3.23
N ILE A 176 9.66 7.94 2.79
CA ILE A 176 10.64 8.82 2.15
C ILE A 176 11.57 9.43 3.20
N GLU A 177 12.78 9.86 2.79
CA GLU A 177 13.68 10.62 3.66
C GLU A 177 13.00 11.91 4.13
N LEU A 178 12.94 12.10 5.46
CA LEU A 178 12.22 13.24 6.07
C LEU A 178 13.04 14.52 6.05
N ASP A 179 14.37 14.41 6.01
CA ASP A 179 15.24 15.58 5.95
C ASP A 179 14.98 16.41 4.68
N GLY A 180 14.80 17.70 4.86
CA GLY A 180 14.43 18.62 3.78
C GLY A 180 12.93 18.63 3.40
N LEU A 181 12.12 17.71 3.92
CA LEU A 181 10.66 17.67 3.73
C LEU A 181 9.90 18.04 5.00
N VAL A 182 10.38 17.58 6.15
CA VAL A 182 9.77 17.76 7.46
C VAL A 182 10.77 18.49 8.37
N MET A 183 10.31 19.40 9.21
CA MET A 183 11.19 20.04 10.18
C MET A 183 11.75 19.02 11.17
N PRO A 184 13.06 19.06 11.50
CA PRO A 184 13.70 18.06 12.36
C PRO A 184 13.01 17.84 13.71
N ASP A 185 12.50 18.89 14.33
CA ASP A 185 11.80 18.80 15.62
C ASP A 185 10.51 17.97 15.56
N LEU A 186 9.93 17.77 14.36
CA LEU A 186 8.68 17.02 14.17
C LEU A 186 8.90 15.51 14.08
N TYR A 187 10.03 15.07 13.50
CA TYR A 187 10.36 13.65 13.45
C TYR A 187 11.40 13.21 14.49
N GLY A 188 11.96 14.20 15.26
CA GLY A 188 12.84 13.94 16.39
C GLY A 188 14.06 13.09 16.02
N GLU A 189 14.34 12.06 16.84
CA GLU A 189 15.47 11.15 16.64
C GLU A 189 15.16 9.95 15.70
N THR A 190 14.15 10.06 14.85
CA THR A 190 13.86 9.06 13.82
C THR A 190 15.01 8.98 12.83
N LEU A 191 15.59 7.79 12.64
CA LEU A 191 16.68 7.57 11.70
C LEU A 191 16.16 6.96 10.39
N TYR A 192 16.47 7.59 9.27
CA TYR A 192 16.20 7.06 7.94
C TYR A 192 17.24 6.01 7.54
N GLN A 193 16.77 4.86 7.08
CA GLN A 193 17.61 3.76 6.59
C GLN A 193 17.39 3.57 5.09
N ASP A 194 18.38 2.99 4.39
CA ASP A 194 18.29 2.74 2.95
C ASP A 194 17.05 1.88 2.62
N PRO A 195 16.10 2.39 1.82
CA PRO A 195 14.85 1.68 1.55
C PRO A 195 15.05 0.40 0.73
N TYR A 196 16.09 0.32 -0.10
CA TYR A 196 16.34 -0.87 -0.90
C TYR A 196 16.91 -2.01 -0.05
N GLU A 197 17.84 -1.71 0.85
CA GLU A 197 18.38 -2.68 1.81
C GLU A 197 17.26 -3.21 2.71
N ARG A 198 16.45 -2.29 3.26
CA ARG A 198 15.33 -2.67 4.12
C ARG A 198 14.26 -3.48 3.38
N ALA A 199 13.97 -3.14 2.12
CA ALA A 199 13.04 -3.92 1.30
C ALA A 199 13.54 -5.35 1.04
N LEU A 200 14.82 -5.52 0.77
CA LEU A 200 15.44 -6.83 0.59
C LEU A 200 15.39 -7.67 1.89
N ASP A 201 15.66 -7.05 3.03
CA ASP A 201 15.55 -7.72 4.32
C ASP A 201 14.11 -8.15 4.59
N MET A 202 13.15 -7.25 4.39
CA MET A 202 11.73 -7.54 4.64
C MET A 202 11.20 -8.61 3.68
N SER A 203 11.51 -8.52 2.40
CA SER A 203 11.06 -9.53 1.44
C SER A 203 11.63 -10.91 1.75
N ARG A 204 12.90 -11.00 2.15
CA ARG A 204 13.52 -12.25 2.59
C ARG A 204 12.84 -12.79 3.85
N THR A 205 12.70 -11.99 4.90
CA THR A 205 12.02 -12.39 6.15
C THR A 205 10.61 -12.89 5.87
N LEU A 206 9.82 -12.12 5.09
CA LEU A 206 8.43 -12.49 4.79
C LEU A 206 8.32 -13.77 3.95
N ARG A 207 9.27 -14.00 3.02
CA ARG A 207 9.27 -15.21 2.17
C ARG A 207 9.79 -16.44 2.92
N GLU A 208 10.95 -16.32 3.56
CA GLU A 208 11.70 -17.46 4.06
C GLU A 208 11.34 -17.81 5.51
N GLU A 209 11.17 -16.81 6.40
CA GLU A 209 10.90 -17.03 7.80
C GLU A 209 9.40 -17.08 8.08
N GLU A 210 8.62 -16.16 7.49
CA GLU A 210 7.19 -16.05 7.67
C GLU A 210 6.36 -16.86 6.66
N ALA A 211 6.99 -17.48 5.68
CA ALA A 211 6.36 -18.30 4.64
C ALA A 211 5.16 -17.59 3.96
N CYS A 212 5.28 -16.29 3.67
CA CYS A 212 4.24 -15.54 2.98
C CYS A 212 4.15 -15.91 1.51
N HIS A 213 2.93 -16.15 1.05
CA HIS A 213 2.63 -16.46 -0.35
C HIS A 213 2.65 -15.21 -1.23
N LEU A 214 2.28 -14.07 -0.67
CA LEU A 214 2.26 -12.76 -1.33
C LEU A 214 2.98 -11.74 -0.43
N VAL A 215 3.80 -10.88 -1.03
CA VAL A 215 4.51 -9.81 -0.34
C VAL A 215 4.14 -8.47 -0.97
N ILE A 216 3.59 -7.57 -0.17
CA ILE A 216 3.16 -6.23 -0.56
C ILE A 216 4.03 -5.20 0.15
N CYS A 217 4.54 -4.24 -0.61
CA CYS A 217 5.19 -3.05 -0.09
C CYS A 217 4.23 -1.86 -0.15
N LEU A 218 3.95 -1.23 0.98
CA LEU A 218 3.33 0.09 1.05
C LEU A 218 4.47 1.13 1.00
N SER A 219 4.59 1.81 -0.11
CA SER A 219 5.73 2.69 -0.38
C SER A 219 5.30 4.16 -0.42
N HIS A 220 5.93 4.98 0.41
CA HIS A 220 5.80 6.43 0.31
C HIS A 220 7.06 7.08 -0.26
N LEU A 221 7.75 6.37 -1.18
CA LEU A 221 8.98 6.86 -1.82
C LEU A 221 8.71 7.77 -3.02
N GLY A 222 7.53 7.67 -3.61
CA GLY A 222 7.18 8.29 -4.89
C GLY A 222 7.39 7.36 -6.08
N PHE A 223 6.55 7.53 -7.11
CA PHE A 223 6.55 6.64 -8.27
C PHE A 223 7.88 6.68 -9.03
N ARG A 224 8.34 7.88 -9.41
CA ARG A 224 9.57 8.08 -10.19
C ARG A 224 10.04 9.53 -10.13
N TYR A 225 11.35 9.72 -10.20
CA TYR A 225 12.01 11.03 -10.31
C TYR A 225 12.91 11.08 -11.54
N ASP A 226 13.22 12.30 -12.00
CA ASP A 226 14.22 12.52 -13.05
C ASP A 226 15.64 12.27 -12.55
N ASP A 227 15.87 12.49 -11.25
CA ASP A 227 17.13 12.15 -10.58
C ASP A 227 17.18 10.64 -10.27
N PRO A 228 18.07 9.87 -10.92
CA PRO A 228 18.16 8.43 -10.72
C PRO A 228 18.80 8.03 -9.38
N SER A 229 19.35 8.98 -8.62
CA SER A 229 19.87 8.71 -7.27
C SER A 229 18.78 8.69 -6.23
N ARG A 230 17.64 9.37 -6.48
CA ARG A 230 16.53 9.45 -5.56
C ARG A 230 15.73 8.14 -5.53
N PRO A 231 15.51 7.54 -4.34
CA PRO A 231 14.69 6.34 -4.22
C PRO A 231 13.28 6.55 -4.77
N SER A 232 12.75 5.53 -5.46
CA SER A 232 11.41 5.56 -6.04
C SER A 232 10.85 4.16 -6.24
N ASP A 233 9.54 4.03 -6.42
CA ASP A 233 8.87 2.74 -6.60
C ASP A 233 9.36 1.98 -7.83
N VAL A 234 9.65 2.71 -8.91
CA VAL A 234 10.23 2.12 -10.13
C VAL A 234 11.62 1.53 -9.86
N LEU A 235 12.48 2.26 -9.15
CA LEU A 235 13.80 1.78 -8.80
C LEU A 235 13.74 0.69 -7.73
N LEU A 236 12.80 0.78 -6.79
CA LEU A 236 12.54 -0.25 -5.78
C LEU A 236 12.21 -1.59 -6.47
N ALA A 237 11.27 -1.60 -7.41
CA ALA A 237 10.92 -2.79 -8.17
C ALA A 237 12.13 -3.38 -8.88
N GLN A 238 12.97 -2.54 -9.53
CA GLN A 238 14.11 -2.99 -10.33
C GLN A 238 15.31 -3.46 -9.51
N LYS A 239 15.52 -2.89 -8.31
CA LYS A 239 16.70 -3.16 -7.48
C LYS A 239 16.47 -4.23 -6.41
N THR A 240 15.24 -4.65 -6.19
CA THR A 240 14.87 -5.63 -5.15
C THR A 240 14.38 -6.94 -5.76
N GLU A 241 14.02 -7.88 -4.92
CA GLU A 241 13.39 -9.16 -5.30
C GLU A 241 12.45 -9.64 -4.20
N GLY A 242 11.57 -10.57 -4.52
CA GLY A 242 10.66 -11.16 -3.54
C GLY A 242 9.40 -10.33 -3.25
N ILE A 243 9.24 -9.13 -3.83
CA ILE A 243 8.04 -8.29 -3.73
C ILE A 243 7.14 -8.58 -4.94
N ASP A 244 5.84 -8.77 -4.71
CA ASP A 244 4.85 -9.00 -5.79
C ASP A 244 4.11 -7.71 -6.18
N LEU A 245 3.84 -6.84 -5.19
CA LEU A 245 3.07 -5.62 -5.37
C LEU A 245 3.70 -4.47 -4.59
N ILE A 246 3.90 -3.34 -5.23
CA ILE A 246 4.23 -2.06 -4.62
C ILE A 246 3.03 -1.13 -4.78
N ILE A 247 2.51 -0.65 -3.67
CA ILE A 247 1.47 0.38 -3.59
C ILE A 247 2.17 1.67 -3.21
N GLY A 248 2.22 2.62 -4.15
CA GLY A 248 2.98 3.86 -4.02
C GLY A 248 2.16 5.05 -3.52
N GLY A 249 2.87 6.10 -3.07
CA GLY A 249 2.36 7.40 -2.65
C GLY A 249 3.35 8.54 -2.98
N HIS A 250 3.23 9.67 -2.30
CA HIS A 250 4.09 10.86 -2.30
C HIS A 250 4.07 11.74 -3.57
N THR A 251 4.24 11.16 -4.75
CA THR A 251 4.32 11.95 -6.00
C THR A 251 2.94 12.25 -6.60
N HIS A 252 1.86 11.83 -5.97
CA HIS A 252 0.48 11.98 -6.47
C HIS A 252 0.35 11.54 -7.94
N THR A 253 1.03 10.44 -8.29
CA THR A 253 1.02 9.92 -9.66
C THR A 253 -0.24 9.08 -9.85
N PHE A 254 -1.16 9.56 -10.65
CA PHE A 254 -2.38 8.83 -10.96
C PHE A 254 -2.14 7.84 -12.11
N LEU A 255 -2.03 6.56 -11.78
CA LEU A 255 -1.90 5.48 -12.76
C LEU A 255 -3.28 4.90 -13.09
N GLU A 256 -3.71 5.02 -14.34
CA GLU A 256 -4.96 4.39 -14.81
C GLU A 256 -4.91 2.88 -14.76
N GLU A 257 -3.71 2.30 -14.90
CA GLU A 257 -3.43 0.86 -14.83
C GLU A 257 -2.10 0.63 -14.11
N ALA A 258 -2.05 -0.42 -13.30
CA ALA A 258 -0.82 -0.84 -12.64
C ALA A 258 0.30 -1.11 -13.66
N ARG A 259 1.53 -0.71 -13.34
CA ARG A 259 2.72 -1.00 -14.15
C ARG A 259 3.28 -2.36 -13.76
N VAL A 260 3.62 -3.16 -14.75
CA VAL A 260 4.37 -4.40 -14.56
C VAL A 260 5.82 -4.10 -14.86
N LEU A 261 6.67 -4.22 -13.84
CA LEU A 261 8.12 -4.04 -13.95
C LEU A 261 8.82 -5.38 -13.68
N SER A 262 10.05 -5.51 -14.15
CA SER A 262 10.88 -6.68 -13.80
C SER A 262 11.77 -6.34 -12.63
N ASN A 263 11.82 -7.23 -11.64
CA ASN A 263 12.75 -7.13 -10.51
C ASN A 263 14.19 -7.53 -10.94
N ARG A 264 15.13 -7.46 -10.01
CA ARG A 264 16.54 -7.82 -10.32
C ARG A 264 16.73 -9.29 -10.69
N ALA A 265 15.81 -10.19 -10.34
CA ALA A 265 15.82 -11.60 -10.72
C ALA A 265 15.07 -11.87 -12.05
N GLY A 266 14.41 -10.86 -12.62
CA GLY A 266 13.62 -10.96 -13.84
C GLY A 266 12.13 -11.30 -13.62
N ASP A 267 11.69 -11.44 -12.37
CA ASP A 267 10.29 -11.71 -12.04
C ASP A 267 9.43 -10.45 -12.13
N PRO A 268 8.12 -10.58 -12.43
CA PRO A 268 7.23 -9.44 -12.52
C PRO A 268 6.88 -8.87 -11.14
N VAL A 269 6.90 -7.55 -11.02
CA VAL A 269 6.40 -6.77 -9.88
C VAL A 269 5.33 -5.82 -10.37
N LEU A 270 4.18 -5.82 -9.71
CA LEU A 270 3.14 -4.83 -9.96
C LEU A 270 3.44 -3.55 -9.17
N VAL A 271 3.34 -2.39 -9.81
CA VAL A 271 3.47 -1.07 -9.16
C VAL A 271 2.24 -0.25 -9.48
N ASN A 272 1.56 0.24 -8.45
CA ASN A 272 0.38 1.09 -8.61
C ASN A 272 0.40 2.26 -7.64
N GLN A 273 -0.13 3.42 -8.09
CA GLN A 273 -0.38 4.61 -7.30
C GLN A 273 -1.66 5.28 -7.82
N VAL A 274 -2.49 5.86 -6.96
CA VAL A 274 -3.79 6.46 -7.33
C VAL A 274 -3.94 7.89 -6.84
#